data_aabbadc90e1e6653a94296e68a1fe3cf
#
_entry.id   aabbadc90e1e6653a94296e68a1fe3cf
#
_cell.length_a   1.000
_cell.length_b   1.000
_cell.length_c   1.000
_cell.angle_alpha   90.00
_cell.angle_beta   90.00
_cell.angle_gamma   90.00
#
_symmetry.space_group_name_H-M   'P 1'
#
loop_
_entity.id
_entity.type
_entity.pdbx_description
1 polymer ?
#
loop_
_entity_poly.entity_id
_entity_poly.type
_entity_poly.pdbx_seq_one_letter_code
_entity_poly.pdbx_strand_id
1 'polypeptide(L)'
;MRKIDLIVIHCSATREDRCFTEFDLDVCHRRRGFNGPGYHFYIRKDGRIVSTRPVEKIGAHAKGHNATSIGICYEGGLDARGRPKDKIGRAHV
;
A
#
# COMPACT_ATOMS: atom_id res chain seq x y z
N MET A 1 -17.30 11.93 9.64
CA MET A 1 -16.17 10.98 9.57
C MET A 1 -16.70 9.60 9.24
N ARG A 2 -16.02 8.89 8.37
CA ARG A 2 -16.44 7.55 8.01
C ARG A 2 -16.14 6.54 9.13
N LYS A 3 -16.94 5.50 9.21
CA LYS A 3 -16.74 4.45 10.20
C LYS A 3 -15.62 3.52 9.74
N ILE A 4 -14.63 3.31 10.61
CA ILE A 4 -13.50 2.45 10.34
C ILE A 4 -13.50 1.31 11.36
N ASP A 5 -13.56 0.08 10.89
CA ASP A 5 -13.55 -1.11 11.74
C ASP A 5 -12.50 -2.13 11.30
N LEU A 6 -11.67 -1.80 10.31
CA LEU A 6 -10.70 -2.73 9.74
C LEU A 6 -9.44 -2.01 9.31
N ILE A 7 -8.29 -2.63 9.56
CA ILE A 7 -7.01 -2.21 9.00
C ILE A 7 -6.54 -3.33 8.08
N VAL A 8 -6.25 -2.99 6.82
CA VAL A 8 -5.78 -3.96 5.84
C VAL A 8 -4.34 -3.64 5.51
N ILE A 9 -3.47 -4.63 5.67
CA ILE A 9 -2.04 -4.48 5.41
C ILE A 9 -1.71 -5.12 4.07
N HIS A 10 -1.07 -4.34 3.21
CA HIS A 10 -0.62 -4.77 1.88
C HIS A 10 0.90 -4.63 1.79
N CYS A 11 1.49 -5.29 0.80
CA CYS A 11 2.88 -5.01 0.42
C CYS A 11 2.90 -4.46 -1.00
N SER A 12 3.98 -3.72 -1.32
CA SER A 12 4.15 -3.21 -2.69
C SER A 12 4.47 -4.32 -3.69
N ALA A 13 4.84 -5.51 -3.21
CA ALA A 13 5.26 -6.63 -4.02
C ALA A 13 6.46 -6.25 -4.91
N THR A 14 7.46 -5.60 -4.30
CA THR A 14 8.67 -5.17 -4.97
C THR A 14 9.88 -5.90 -4.40
N ARG A 15 10.95 -5.97 -5.20
CA ARG A 15 12.16 -6.73 -4.84
C ARG A 15 12.91 -6.03 -3.71
N GLU A 16 13.47 -6.82 -2.80
CA GLU A 16 14.19 -6.28 -1.63
C GLU A 16 15.45 -5.51 -2.00
N ASP A 17 16.03 -5.77 -3.18
CA ASP A 17 17.24 -5.08 -3.66
C ASP A 17 16.93 -3.78 -4.40
N ARG A 18 15.69 -3.34 -4.40
CA ARG A 18 15.27 -2.11 -5.08
C ARG A 18 14.55 -1.21 -4.11
N CYS A 19 14.58 0.09 -4.40
CA CYS A 19 13.78 1.07 -3.67
C CYS A 19 12.47 1.29 -4.38
N PHE A 20 11.39 1.35 -3.62
CA PHE A 20 10.07 1.66 -4.15
C PHE A 20 9.37 2.55 -3.13
N THR A 21 9.36 3.84 -3.39
CA THR A 21 8.82 4.82 -2.46
C THR A 21 7.37 5.15 -2.77
N GLU A 22 6.77 6.01 -1.93
CA GLU A 22 5.41 6.50 -2.17
C GLU A 22 5.29 7.24 -3.50
N PHE A 23 6.38 7.82 -4.00
CA PHE A 23 6.38 8.50 -5.31
C PHE A 23 6.24 7.49 -6.44
N ASP A 24 6.93 6.36 -6.34
CA ASP A 24 6.80 5.28 -7.31
C ASP A 24 5.40 4.67 -7.27
N LEU A 25 4.86 4.50 -6.06
CA LEU A 25 3.52 4.01 -5.86
C LEU A 25 2.49 4.95 -6.51
N ASP A 26 2.66 6.26 -6.33
CA ASP A 26 1.78 7.26 -6.91
C ASP A 26 1.77 7.15 -8.43
N VAL A 27 2.94 7.03 -9.07
CA VAL A 27 3.05 6.87 -10.51
C VAL A 27 2.33 5.60 -10.97
N CYS A 28 2.56 4.48 -10.29
CA CYS A 28 1.90 3.22 -10.63
C CYS A 28 0.38 3.33 -10.56
N HIS A 29 -0.16 3.92 -9.49
CA HIS A 29 -1.60 4.01 -9.32
C HIS A 29 -2.23 4.99 -10.31
N ARG A 30 -1.55 6.09 -10.64
CA ARG A 30 -2.05 7.03 -11.64
C ARG A 30 -2.10 6.41 -13.02
N ARG A 31 -1.14 5.56 -13.36
CA ARG A 31 -1.14 4.79 -14.62
C ARG A 31 -2.31 3.82 -14.70
N ARG A 32 -2.82 3.38 -13.57
CA ARG A 32 -3.98 2.49 -13.49
C ARG A 32 -5.30 3.26 -13.42
N GLY A 33 -5.26 4.57 -13.56
CA GLY A 33 -6.45 5.42 -13.56
C GLY A 33 -6.85 5.97 -12.20
N PHE A 34 -6.02 5.78 -11.18
CA PHE A 34 -6.30 6.33 -9.85
C PHE A 34 -5.83 7.79 -9.77
N ASN A 35 -6.41 8.55 -8.85
CA ASN A 35 -6.03 9.95 -8.61
C ASN A 35 -4.89 10.08 -7.60
N GLY A 36 -4.16 9.02 -7.36
CA GLY A 36 -3.08 8.95 -6.41
C GLY A 36 -3.05 7.59 -5.75
N PRO A 37 -2.22 7.39 -4.71
CA PRO A 37 -2.15 6.10 -4.02
C PRO A 37 -3.51 5.71 -3.43
N GLY A 38 -3.84 4.44 -3.52
CA GLY A 38 -5.07 3.90 -2.95
C GLY A 38 -4.98 3.61 -1.46
N TYR A 39 -3.77 3.63 -0.90
CA TYR A 39 -3.51 3.38 0.52
C TYR A 39 -3.50 4.69 1.30
N HIS A 40 -3.82 4.62 2.58
CA HIS A 40 -3.77 5.79 3.46
C HIS A 40 -2.34 6.03 3.96
N PHE A 41 -1.58 4.97 4.18
CA PHE A 41 -0.19 5.07 4.66
C PHE A 41 0.71 4.14 3.86
N TYR A 42 1.95 4.58 3.68
CA TYR A 42 2.99 3.77 3.06
C TYR A 42 4.19 3.70 4.02
N ILE A 43 4.70 2.51 4.27
CA ILE A 43 5.83 2.30 5.15
C ILE A 43 7.04 1.96 4.28
N ARG A 44 8.04 2.84 4.29
CA ARG A 44 9.26 2.62 3.55
C ARG A 44 10.09 1.50 4.19
N LYS A 45 11.02 0.96 3.44
CA LYS A 45 11.90 -0.12 3.86
C LYS A 45 12.68 0.22 5.14
N ASP A 46 13.02 1.49 5.34
CA ASP A 46 13.72 1.98 6.53
C ASP A 46 12.81 2.20 7.73
N GLY A 47 11.52 1.91 7.60
CA GLY A 47 10.54 2.09 8.66
C GLY A 47 9.80 3.42 8.64
N ARG A 48 10.15 4.34 7.75
CA ARG A 48 9.48 5.65 7.68
C ARG A 48 8.04 5.48 7.23
N ILE A 49 7.12 6.06 7.98
CA ILE A 49 5.69 6.03 7.69
C ILE A 49 5.30 7.32 7.00
N VAL A 50 4.69 7.22 5.82
CA VAL A 50 4.29 8.37 5.02
C VAL A 50 2.78 8.33 4.83
N SER A 51 2.10 9.45 5.08
CA SER A 51 0.68 9.59 4.78
C SER A 51 0.51 9.83 3.28
N THR A 52 -0.27 8.97 2.62
CA THR A 52 -0.43 9.02 1.16
C THR A 52 -1.86 9.36 0.74
N ARG A 53 -2.81 9.24 1.66
CA ARG A 53 -4.21 9.61 1.42
C ARG A 53 -4.84 9.96 2.77
N PRO A 54 -5.65 11.02 2.85
CA PRO A 54 -6.34 11.37 4.11
C PRO A 54 -7.20 10.21 4.60
N VAL A 55 -7.18 9.97 5.91
CA VAL A 55 -7.92 8.86 6.53
C VAL A 55 -9.43 9.03 6.33
N GLU A 56 -9.91 10.26 6.26
CA GLU A 56 -11.33 10.55 6.04
C GLU A 56 -11.83 10.12 4.68
N LYS A 57 -10.91 9.96 3.72
CA LYS A 57 -11.28 9.54 2.36
C LYS A 57 -11.25 8.03 2.26
N ILE A 58 -12.23 7.49 1.53
CA ILE A 58 -12.28 6.06 1.23
C ILE A 58 -11.10 5.72 0.33
N GLY A 59 -10.38 4.65 0.67
CA GLY A 59 -9.25 4.21 -0.12
C GLY A 59 -9.65 3.43 -1.37
N ALA A 60 -8.66 2.97 -2.11
CA ALA A 60 -8.84 2.12 -3.28
C ALA A 60 -7.78 1.01 -3.21
N HIS A 61 -7.91 0.12 -2.23
CA HIS A 61 -6.90 -0.90 -1.94
C HIS A 61 -7.47 -2.30 -1.67
N ALA A 62 -8.72 -2.42 -1.28
CA ALA A 62 -9.33 -3.71 -0.95
C ALA A 62 -10.80 -3.68 -1.35
N LYS A 63 -11.10 -4.21 -2.53
CA LYS A 63 -12.46 -4.21 -3.07
C LYS A 63 -13.44 -4.83 -2.07
N GLY A 64 -14.53 -4.13 -1.81
CA GLY A 64 -15.54 -4.56 -0.85
C GLY A 64 -15.28 -4.12 0.58
N HIS A 65 -14.08 -3.62 0.90
CA HIS A 65 -13.70 -3.21 2.26
C HIS A 65 -13.21 -1.77 2.34
N ASN A 66 -13.13 -1.07 1.22
CA ASN A 66 -12.57 0.29 1.18
C ASN A 66 -13.33 1.27 2.07
N ALA A 67 -14.67 1.14 2.12
CA ALA A 67 -15.50 2.12 2.82
C ALA A 67 -15.28 2.13 4.34
N THR A 68 -14.85 1.02 4.92
CA THR A 68 -14.74 0.84 6.38
C THR A 68 -13.34 0.52 6.84
N SER A 69 -12.32 0.68 5.99
CA SER A 69 -10.96 0.29 6.34
C SER A 69 -9.94 1.39 6.13
N ILE A 70 -8.80 1.21 6.81
CA ILE A 70 -7.57 1.95 6.52
C ILE A 70 -6.64 0.99 5.80
N GLY A 71 -6.08 1.42 4.67
CA GLY A 71 -5.10 0.65 3.92
C GLY A 71 -3.68 1.10 4.25
N ILE A 72 -2.83 0.15 4.62
CA ILE A 72 -1.41 0.38 4.89
C ILE A 72 -0.62 -0.50 3.94
N CYS A 73 0.29 0.09 3.19
CA CYS A 73 1.17 -0.65 2.28
C CYS A 73 2.61 -0.50 2.76
N TYR A 74 3.33 -1.61 2.88
CA TYR A 74 4.75 -1.55 3.19
C TYR A 74 5.59 -1.89 1.96
N GLU A 75 6.78 -1.28 1.89
CA GLU A 75 7.71 -1.47 0.79
C GLU A 75 8.36 -2.86 0.87
N GLY A 76 8.31 -3.61 -0.24
CA GLY A 76 8.96 -4.90 -0.33
C GLY A 76 7.98 -6.04 -0.60
N GLY A 77 8.24 -7.19 0.02
CA GLY A 77 7.42 -8.38 -0.12
C GLY A 77 8.02 -9.43 -1.05
N LEU A 78 9.02 -9.09 -1.84
CA LEU A 78 9.71 -10.02 -2.72
C LEU A 78 11.19 -10.09 -2.39
N ASP A 79 11.79 -11.27 -2.55
CA ASP A 79 13.24 -11.41 -2.42
C ASP A 79 13.95 -10.83 -3.66
N ALA A 80 15.29 -10.91 -3.69
CA ALA A 80 16.07 -10.37 -4.79
C ALA A 80 15.81 -11.05 -6.13
N ARG A 81 15.17 -12.21 -6.12
CA ARG A 81 14.79 -12.96 -7.32
C ARG A 81 13.35 -12.74 -7.72
N GLY A 82 12.62 -11.88 -6.99
CA GLY A 82 11.23 -11.59 -7.28
C GLY A 82 10.24 -12.58 -6.72
N ARG A 83 10.66 -13.44 -5.77
CA ARG A 83 9.76 -14.42 -5.13
C ARG A 83 9.19 -13.86 -3.85
N PRO A 84 7.96 -14.24 -3.46
CA PRO A 84 7.40 -13.80 -2.19
C PRO A 84 8.30 -14.17 -1.02
N LYS A 85 8.58 -13.19 -0.16
CA LYS A 85 9.46 -13.35 0.99
C LYS A 85 8.69 -13.23 2.29
N ASP A 86 7.82 -12.21 2.39
CA ASP A 86 7.06 -11.95 3.59
C ASP A 86 5.80 -12.81 3.66
N LYS A 87 5.47 -13.20 4.88
CA LYS A 87 4.24 -13.95 5.15
C LYS A 87 3.13 -13.05 5.70
N ILE A 88 3.45 -11.78 5.95
CA ILE A 88 2.50 -10.77 6.39
C ILE A 88 1.97 -10.04 5.16
N GLY A 89 0.68 -9.70 5.15
CA GLY A 89 0.10 -8.94 4.07
C GLY A 89 0.07 -9.71 2.75
N ARG A 90 -0.87 -10.60 2.63
CA ARG A 90 -1.06 -11.43 1.44
C ARG A 90 -1.66 -10.67 0.27
N ALA A 91 -2.28 -9.54 0.53
CA ALA A 91 -2.88 -8.72 -0.51
C ALA A 91 -1.80 -7.91 -1.21
N HIS A 92 -1.74 -8.01 -2.52
CA HIS A 92 -0.76 -7.28 -3.33
C HIS A 92 -1.42 -6.11 -4.04
N VAL A 93 -0.60 -5.17 -4.39
CA VAL A 93 -1.03 -3.97 -5.12
C VAL A 93 -1.56 -4.34 -6.51
#